data_d95d51b4c40e0f7ec30b845cd1301386
#
_entry.id   d95d51b4c40e0f7ec30b845cd1301386
#
_cell.length_a   1.000
_cell.length_b   1.000
_cell.length_c   1.000
_cell.angle_alpha   90.00
_cell.angle_beta   90.00
_cell.angle_gamma   90.00
#
_symmetry.space_group_name_H-M   'P 1'
#
loop_
_entity.id
_entity.type
_entity.pdbx_description
1 polymer ?
#
loop_
_entity_poly.entity_id
_entity_poly.type
_entity_poly.pdbx_seq_one_letter_code
_entity_poly.pdbx_strand_id
1 'polypeptide(L)'
;MLEKLFGFNPAKHNIKTEIMAGITTFLTMAYILAVNPSIFSNLASKGMDTNAVFTSTALAAIVGTLIMALYAKKPFGLAPGMGLNAFFVFTVCLTMGYSWQFALTAILIEGFLFVLMTITRIRTLIVDAIPATLKRAIGAGIGLFIAFIGLKNAGIIVENSATFVTIGKLTGGSALLGIIGIILTSVLVIKKVPGSLLIGILGTALIGIPMGITNFNGIIDTPPSIAPIFCKFEFHHIFTIDMLIVVFTFLFIDMFDTMGTLVGVCTKAGMMQKDGRIPGLNKAFMADAIATMTGACLGASTTTTYVESASGVAQGGRTGLTAFATAMCFVIALFFAPIFLSIPAAATTPVLVIVGLFMLSPIKDIDLDNFAESIPAFITIIMMPLTYSISDGILCGVISYVAINVICGNFKKLNITLYILAVLFVMKYIFI
;
A
#
# COMPACT_ATOMS: atom_id res chain seq x y z
N MET A 1 31.03 11.25 -9.36
CA MET A 1 29.65 11.72 -9.57
C MET A 1 28.63 10.71 -8.97
N LEU A 2 28.69 9.43 -9.34
CA LEU A 2 27.75 8.40 -8.86
C LEU A 2 27.76 8.22 -7.34
N GLU A 3 28.92 8.30 -6.68
CA GLU A 3 29.03 8.22 -5.23
C GLU A 3 28.29 9.36 -4.54
N LYS A 4 28.47 10.59 -5.01
CA LYS A 4 27.84 11.78 -4.45
C LYS A 4 26.32 11.76 -4.63
N LEU A 5 25.80 11.31 -5.77
CA LEU A 5 24.38 11.29 -6.09
C LEU A 5 23.65 10.08 -5.48
N PHE A 6 24.20 8.88 -5.60
CA PHE A 6 23.52 7.63 -5.28
C PHE A 6 24.12 6.85 -4.11
N GLY A 7 25.23 7.32 -3.52
CA GLY A 7 25.97 6.55 -2.51
C GLY A 7 26.69 5.32 -3.08
N PHE A 8 26.91 5.31 -4.40
CA PHE A 8 27.54 4.20 -5.11
C PHE A 8 29.08 4.24 -4.91
N ASN A 9 29.63 3.14 -4.35
CA ASN A 9 31.08 2.97 -4.18
C ASN A 9 31.57 1.91 -5.18
N PRO A 10 32.43 2.26 -6.16
CA PRO A 10 32.92 1.32 -7.18
C PRO A 10 33.68 0.12 -6.60
N ALA A 11 34.30 0.25 -5.42
CA ALA A 11 35.01 -0.83 -4.77
C ALA A 11 34.09 -1.89 -4.14
N LYS A 12 32.80 -1.54 -3.91
CA LYS A 12 31.82 -2.41 -3.23
C LYS A 12 30.62 -2.76 -4.08
N HIS A 13 30.31 -1.95 -5.09
CA HIS A 13 29.09 -2.07 -5.89
C HIS A 13 29.40 -2.18 -7.38
N ASN A 14 28.56 -2.91 -8.11
CA ASN A 14 28.65 -3.08 -9.55
C ASN A 14 27.46 -2.39 -10.23
N ILE A 15 27.72 -1.51 -11.22
CA ILE A 15 26.68 -0.74 -11.94
C ILE A 15 25.66 -1.68 -12.59
N LYS A 16 26.11 -2.75 -13.26
CA LYS A 16 25.23 -3.70 -13.93
C LYS A 16 24.28 -4.38 -12.91
N THR A 17 24.80 -4.76 -11.76
CA THR A 17 24.00 -5.37 -10.68
C THR A 17 22.96 -4.39 -10.15
N GLU A 18 23.34 -3.14 -9.92
CA GLU A 18 22.41 -2.09 -9.43
C GLU A 18 21.28 -1.82 -10.43
N ILE A 19 21.61 -1.70 -11.73
CA ILE A 19 20.59 -1.50 -12.78
C ILE A 19 19.67 -2.72 -12.90
N MET A 20 20.21 -3.94 -12.93
CA MET A 20 19.40 -5.16 -13.01
C MET A 20 18.49 -5.31 -11.79
N ALA A 21 18.99 -4.97 -10.60
CA ALA A 21 18.21 -4.93 -9.37
C ALA A 21 17.05 -3.92 -9.45
N GLY A 22 17.29 -2.75 -10.05
CA GLY A 22 16.25 -1.73 -10.27
C GLY A 22 15.18 -2.19 -11.27
N ILE A 23 15.57 -2.84 -12.36
CA ILE A 23 14.62 -3.45 -13.31
C ILE A 23 13.79 -4.53 -12.60
N THR A 24 14.41 -5.36 -11.77
CA THR A 24 13.68 -6.39 -11.02
C THR A 24 12.70 -5.80 -10.02
N THR A 25 13.08 -4.74 -9.29
CA THR A 25 12.17 -4.01 -8.42
C THR A 25 10.99 -3.47 -9.22
N PHE A 26 11.22 -2.80 -10.36
CA PHE A 26 10.16 -2.32 -11.23
C PHE A 26 9.22 -3.46 -11.66
N LEU A 27 9.74 -4.57 -12.20
CA LEU A 27 8.92 -5.68 -12.67
C LEU A 27 8.03 -6.29 -11.57
N THR A 28 8.49 -6.25 -10.32
CA THR A 28 7.72 -6.77 -9.19
C THR A 28 6.68 -5.79 -8.65
N MET A 29 6.84 -4.48 -8.87
CA MET A 29 5.91 -3.47 -8.38
C MET A 29 5.09 -2.77 -9.49
N ALA A 30 5.39 -3.00 -10.77
CA ALA A 30 4.72 -2.35 -11.91
C ALA A 30 3.22 -2.68 -12.03
N TYR A 31 2.76 -3.74 -11.37
CA TYR A 31 1.35 -4.10 -11.29
C TYR A 31 0.48 -2.96 -10.74
N ILE A 32 1.07 -2.04 -9.95
CA ILE A 32 0.34 -0.90 -9.39
C ILE A 32 -0.22 0.03 -10.48
N LEU A 33 0.42 0.07 -11.64
CA LEU A 33 -0.04 0.85 -12.79
C LEU A 33 -1.38 0.35 -13.36
N ALA A 34 -1.71 -0.92 -13.13
CA ALA A 34 -3.01 -1.50 -13.48
C ALA A 34 -3.97 -1.49 -12.29
N VAL A 35 -3.46 -1.87 -11.11
CA VAL A 35 -4.29 -2.05 -9.91
C VAL A 35 -4.82 -0.72 -9.40
N ASN A 36 -4.00 0.34 -9.38
CA ASN A 36 -4.43 1.62 -8.85
C ASN A 36 -5.57 2.25 -9.66
N PRO A 37 -5.47 2.40 -11.00
CA PRO A 37 -6.60 2.82 -11.82
C PRO A 37 -7.84 1.93 -11.62
N SER A 38 -7.67 0.61 -11.50
CA SER A 38 -8.78 -0.32 -11.25
C SER A 38 -9.48 -0.08 -9.91
N ILE A 39 -8.76 0.21 -8.83
CA ILE A 39 -9.35 0.55 -7.53
C ILE A 39 -10.07 1.90 -7.62
N PHE A 40 -9.44 2.91 -8.21
CA PHE A 40 -10.00 4.26 -8.33
C PHE A 40 -11.16 4.37 -9.35
N SER A 41 -11.31 3.41 -10.26
CA SER A 41 -12.46 3.35 -11.18
C SER A 41 -13.80 3.28 -10.44
N ASN A 42 -13.82 2.80 -9.20
CA ASN A 42 -15.01 2.84 -8.32
C ASN A 42 -15.45 4.27 -7.98
N LEU A 43 -14.60 5.28 -8.20
CA LEU A 43 -14.91 6.70 -8.01
C LEU A 43 -15.19 7.44 -9.32
N ALA A 44 -15.27 6.74 -10.46
CA ALA A 44 -15.55 7.37 -11.76
C ALA A 44 -16.90 8.11 -11.75
N SER A 45 -17.93 7.58 -11.08
CA SER A 45 -19.22 8.23 -10.89
C SER A 45 -19.15 9.50 -10.01
N LYS A 46 -18.09 9.65 -9.20
CA LYS A 46 -17.78 10.83 -8.39
C LYS A 46 -16.81 11.79 -9.09
N GLY A 47 -16.56 11.61 -10.39
CA GLY A 47 -15.74 12.50 -11.21
C GLY A 47 -14.23 12.26 -11.12
N MET A 48 -13.78 11.13 -10.59
CA MET A 48 -12.37 10.74 -10.62
C MET A 48 -12.01 10.16 -11.99
N ASP A 49 -11.09 10.80 -12.71
CA ASP A 49 -10.66 10.34 -14.03
C ASP A 49 -9.63 9.19 -13.90
N THR A 50 -10.04 7.99 -14.28
CA THR A 50 -9.24 6.77 -14.19
C THR A 50 -7.97 6.84 -15.05
N ASN A 51 -8.03 7.51 -16.22
CA ASN A 51 -6.86 7.66 -17.08
C ASN A 51 -5.83 8.60 -16.42
N ALA A 52 -6.31 9.70 -15.82
CA ALA A 52 -5.45 10.61 -15.06
C ALA A 52 -4.83 9.89 -13.84
N VAL A 53 -5.54 8.98 -13.18
CA VAL A 53 -5.02 8.16 -12.06
C VAL A 53 -3.86 7.28 -12.50
N PHE A 54 -3.88 6.70 -13.71
CA PHE A 54 -2.73 5.95 -14.24
C PHE A 54 -1.47 6.83 -14.28
N THR A 55 -1.58 8.00 -14.92
CA THR A 55 -0.44 8.93 -15.07
C THR A 55 0.02 9.45 -13.70
N SER A 56 -0.90 9.82 -12.82
CA SER A 56 -0.63 10.26 -11.46
C SER A 56 0.12 9.18 -10.66
N THR A 57 -0.32 7.92 -10.74
CA THR A 57 0.33 6.77 -10.10
C THR A 57 1.76 6.60 -10.58
N ALA A 58 1.98 6.65 -11.89
CA ALA A 58 3.33 6.55 -12.47
C ALA A 58 4.22 7.72 -12.05
N LEU A 59 3.72 8.96 -12.13
CA LEU A 59 4.47 10.16 -11.72
C LEU A 59 4.78 10.15 -10.22
N ALA A 60 3.84 9.75 -9.37
CA ALA A 60 4.07 9.63 -7.93
C ALA A 60 5.17 8.57 -7.64
N ALA A 61 5.14 7.44 -8.34
CA ALA A 61 6.18 6.41 -8.24
C ALA A 61 7.54 6.94 -8.73
N ILE A 62 7.59 7.66 -9.85
CA ILE A 62 8.82 8.26 -10.39
C ILE A 62 9.40 9.26 -9.38
N VAL A 63 8.61 10.24 -8.95
CA VAL A 63 9.08 11.32 -8.06
C VAL A 63 9.48 10.75 -6.70
N GLY A 64 8.64 9.93 -6.07
CA GLY A 64 8.93 9.32 -4.78
C GLY A 64 10.19 8.45 -4.82
N THR A 65 10.32 7.61 -5.86
CA THR A 65 11.50 6.74 -6.03
C THR A 65 12.76 7.57 -6.34
N LEU A 66 12.66 8.67 -7.10
CA LEU A 66 13.80 9.57 -7.33
C LEU A 66 14.24 10.28 -6.05
N ILE A 67 13.32 10.73 -5.19
CA ILE A 67 13.65 11.31 -3.89
C ILE A 67 14.38 10.26 -3.03
N MET A 68 13.90 9.01 -3.00
CA MET A 68 14.56 7.92 -2.30
C MET A 68 15.95 7.63 -2.86
N ALA A 69 16.12 7.68 -4.18
CA ALA A 69 17.39 7.45 -4.88
C ALA A 69 18.44 8.53 -4.57
N LEU A 70 18.06 9.79 -4.66
CA LEU A 70 18.98 10.94 -4.63
C LEU A 70 19.22 11.46 -3.20
N TYR A 71 18.15 11.54 -2.39
CA TYR A 71 18.24 12.08 -1.02
C TYR A 71 18.56 11.00 0.02
N ALA A 72 17.79 9.91 0.05
CA ALA A 72 18.02 8.83 1.01
C ALA A 72 19.13 7.87 0.56
N LYS A 73 19.44 7.82 -0.74
CA LYS A 73 20.44 6.94 -1.37
C LYS A 73 20.21 5.46 -1.06
N LYS A 74 18.94 5.04 -1.08
CA LYS A 74 18.50 3.68 -0.76
C LYS A 74 17.93 2.99 -1.99
N PRO A 75 18.05 1.65 -2.09
CA PRO A 75 17.63 0.87 -3.25
C PRO A 75 16.13 0.55 -3.25
N PHE A 76 15.28 1.48 -2.77
CA PHE A 76 13.86 1.20 -2.58
C PHE A 76 13.01 1.95 -3.58
N GLY A 77 12.02 1.26 -4.17
CA GLY A 77 10.97 1.84 -4.98
C GLY A 77 9.80 2.32 -4.10
N LEU A 78 9.22 3.45 -4.48
CA LEU A 78 8.03 4.01 -3.87
C LEU A 78 6.91 4.07 -4.92
N ALA A 79 5.68 3.87 -4.46
CA ALA A 79 4.47 4.07 -5.26
C ALA A 79 3.25 4.23 -4.33
N PRO A 80 2.06 4.61 -4.85
CA PRO A 80 0.84 4.67 -4.05
C PRO A 80 0.53 3.35 -3.35
N GLY A 81 0.40 3.37 -2.01
CA GLY A 81 0.26 2.19 -1.16
C GLY A 81 -1.10 1.52 -1.33
N MET A 82 -1.14 0.19 -1.54
CA MET A 82 -2.40 -0.51 -1.83
C MET A 82 -3.42 -0.44 -0.70
N GLY A 83 -3.00 -0.60 0.55
CA GLY A 83 -3.87 -0.47 1.72
C GLY A 83 -4.44 0.93 1.85
N LEU A 84 -3.62 1.94 1.59
CA LEU A 84 -4.00 3.35 1.62
C LEU A 84 -4.92 3.72 0.46
N ASN A 85 -4.70 3.15 -0.74
CA ASN A 85 -5.62 3.28 -1.89
C ASN A 85 -7.01 2.72 -1.55
N ALA A 86 -7.04 1.55 -0.91
CA ALA A 86 -8.27 0.90 -0.50
C ALA A 86 -9.00 1.74 0.58
N PHE A 87 -8.30 2.25 1.57
CA PHE A 87 -8.85 3.14 2.58
C PHE A 87 -9.40 4.44 1.96
N PHE A 88 -8.65 5.05 1.04
CA PHE A 88 -9.09 6.23 0.28
C PHE A 88 -10.41 5.98 -0.41
N VAL A 89 -10.46 4.96 -1.28
CA VAL A 89 -11.61 4.72 -2.16
C VAL A 89 -12.80 4.18 -1.36
N PHE A 90 -12.59 3.08 -0.65
CA PHE A 90 -13.70 2.33 -0.06
C PHE A 90 -14.18 2.94 1.25
N THR A 91 -13.27 3.31 2.15
CA THR A 91 -13.68 3.85 3.45
C THR A 91 -14.04 5.33 3.34
N VAL A 92 -13.11 6.19 2.90
CA VAL A 92 -13.34 7.64 2.92
C VAL A 92 -14.38 8.06 1.89
N CYS A 93 -14.22 7.62 0.63
CA CYS A 93 -15.07 8.11 -0.45
C CYS A 93 -16.41 7.37 -0.59
N LEU A 94 -16.43 6.04 -0.41
CA LEU A 94 -17.65 5.26 -0.62
C LEU A 94 -18.45 5.06 0.67
N THR A 95 -17.82 4.66 1.77
CA THR A 95 -18.53 4.40 3.03
C THR A 95 -18.85 5.67 3.79
N MET A 96 -17.87 6.57 4.00
CA MET A 96 -18.08 7.85 4.70
C MET A 96 -18.74 8.90 3.79
N GLY A 97 -18.76 8.69 2.47
CA GLY A 97 -19.45 9.55 1.51
C GLY A 97 -18.70 10.81 1.09
N TYR A 98 -17.46 11.02 1.55
CA TYR A 98 -16.69 12.22 1.23
C TYR A 98 -16.21 12.24 -0.24
N SER A 99 -15.90 13.45 -0.70
CA SER A 99 -15.29 13.65 -2.02
C SER A 99 -13.85 13.10 -2.06
N TRP A 100 -13.38 12.74 -3.24
CA TRP A 100 -11.98 12.35 -3.40
C TRP A 100 -11.01 13.52 -3.20
N GLN A 101 -11.48 14.77 -3.39
CA GLN A 101 -10.75 16.00 -3.10
C GLN A 101 -10.51 16.15 -1.59
N PHE A 102 -11.51 15.84 -0.77
CA PHE A 102 -11.37 15.78 0.69
C PHE A 102 -10.29 14.75 1.09
N ALA A 103 -10.33 13.55 0.49
CA ALA A 103 -9.35 12.52 0.79
C ALA A 103 -7.92 12.92 0.35
N LEU A 104 -7.75 13.59 -0.80
CA LEU A 104 -6.45 14.14 -1.21
C LEU A 104 -5.95 15.22 -0.25
N THR A 105 -6.86 16.06 0.27
CA THR A 105 -6.52 17.08 1.27
C THR A 105 -6.03 16.42 2.57
N ALA A 106 -6.70 15.34 2.99
CA ALA A 106 -6.26 14.58 4.16
C ALA A 106 -4.86 14.00 3.99
N ILE A 107 -4.53 13.46 2.80
CA ILE A 107 -3.19 12.93 2.49
C ILE A 107 -2.14 14.05 2.45
N LEU A 108 -2.48 15.22 1.93
CA LEU A 108 -1.56 16.35 1.95
C LEU A 108 -1.22 16.77 3.40
N ILE A 109 -2.24 16.84 4.28
CA ILE A 109 -2.06 17.13 5.70
C ILE A 109 -1.25 16.03 6.38
N GLU A 110 -1.57 14.77 6.10
CA GLU A 110 -0.81 13.59 6.56
C GLU A 110 0.68 13.72 6.22
N GLY A 111 1.01 13.94 4.95
CA GLY A 111 2.39 14.08 4.49
C GLY A 111 3.13 15.23 5.20
N PHE A 112 2.45 16.37 5.42
CA PHE A 112 3.00 17.48 6.18
C PHE A 112 3.28 17.09 7.63
N LEU A 113 2.34 16.40 8.28
CA LEU A 113 2.52 15.89 9.64
C LEU A 113 3.68 14.88 9.70
N PHE A 114 3.83 14.03 8.69
CA PHE A 114 4.96 13.10 8.61
C PHE A 114 6.31 13.81 8.53
N VAL A 115 6.41 14.89 7.75
CA VAL A 115 7.63 15.71 7.71
C VAL A 115 7.95 16.24 9.12
N LEU A 116 6.95 16.83 9.79
CA LEU A 116 7.12 17.35 11.17
C LEU A 116 7.52 16.26 12.15
N MET A 117 6.86 15.09 12.10
CA MET A 117 7.16 13.95 12.98
C MET A 117 8.55 13.35 12.70
N THR A 118 9.01 13.40 11.46
CA THR A 118 10.35 12.91 11.09
C THR A 118 11.45 13.85 11.63
N ILE A 119 11.21 15.17 11.55
CA ILE A 119 12.14 16.18 12.10
C ILE A 119 12.21 16.09 13.62
N THR A 120 11.06 15.95 14.29
CA THR A 120 10.96 15.92 15.76
C THR A 120 11.25 14.55 16.39
N ARG A 121 11.44 13.50 15.57
CA ARG A 121 11.61 12.09 16.01
C ARG A 121 10.42 11.50 16.79
N ILE A 122 9.29 12.17 16.82
CA ILE A 122 8.06 11.69 17.47
C ILE A 122 7.56 10.39 16.82
N ARG A 123 7.80 10.21 15.52
CA ARG A 123 7.42 9.00 14.78
C ARG A 123 7.93 7.72 15.46
N THR A 124 9.19 7.69 15.89
CA THR A 124 9.77 6.53 16.58
C THR A 124 9.09 6.29 17.92
N LEU A 125 8.76 7.34 18.67
CA LEU A 125 8.09 7.21 19.97
C LEU A 125 6.67 6.62 19.84
N ILE A 126 5.90 7.04 18.83
CA ILE A 126 4.55 6.51 18.61
C ILE A 126 4.61 5.05 18.16
N VAL A 127 5.52 4.73 17.23
CA VAL A 127 5.69 3.34 16.76
C VAL A 127 6.10 2.43 17.90
N ASP A 128 7.02 2.85 18.75
CA ASP A 128 7.49 2.05 19.88
C ASP A 128 6.38 1.88 20.95
N ALA A 129 5.43 2.81 20.99
CA ALA A 129 4.29 2.74 21.92
C ALA A 129 3.30 1.61 21.60
N ILE A 130 3.18 1.20 20.34
CA ILE A 130 2.21 0.19 19.93
C ILE A 130 2.83 -1.21 20.02
N PRO A 131 2.12 -2.18 20.64
CA PRO A 131 2.59 -3.55 20.75
C PRO A 131 2.92 -4.18 19.40
N ALA A 132 4.01 -4.95 19.36
CA ALA A 132 4.45 -5.62 18.13
C ALA A 132 3.36 -6.55 17.55
N THR A 133 2.57 -7.16 18.43
CA THR A 133 1.44 -8.03 18.05
C THR A 133 0.37 -7.26 17.26
N LEU A 134 -0.02 -6.06 17.73
CA LEU A 134 -0.99 -5.23 17.02
C LEU A 134 -0.44 -4.72 15.68
N LYS A 135 0.85 -4.34 15.62
CA LYS A 135 1.50 -3.95 14.36
C LYS A 135 1.42 -5.05 13.30
N ARG A 136 1.72 -6.29 13.71
CA ARG A 136 1.62 -7.47 12.83
C ARG A 136 0.18 -7.75 12.41
N ALA A 137 -0.76 -7.63 13.36
CA ALA A 137 -2.18 -7.81 13.10
C ALA A 137 -2.74 -6.77 12.11
N ILE A 138 -2.32 -5.51 12.20
CA ILE A 138 -2.70 -4.44 11.27
C ILE A 138 -2.26 -4.81 9.85
N GLY A 139 -0.99 -5.16 9.65
CA GLY A 139 -0.49 -5.58 8.34
C GLY A 139 -1.23 -6.80 7.78
N ALA A 140 -1.46 -7.81 8.63
CA ALA A 140 -2.19 -9.02 8.25
C ALA A 140 -3.66 -8.73 7.89
N GLY A 141 -4.33 -7.86 8.66
CA GLY A 141 -5.71 -7.45 8.42
C GLY A 141 -5.87 -6.67 7.10
N ILE A 142 -4.93 -5.73 6.82
CA ILE A 142 -4.89 -5.01 5.54
C ILE A 142 -4.72 -6.01 4.38
N GLY A 143 -3.84 -7.01 4.53
CA GLY A 143 -3.65 -8.04 3.52
C GLY A 143 -4.92 -8.83 3.23
N LEU A 144 -5.62 -9.27 4.28
CA LEU A 144 -6.89 -9.98 4.14
C LEU A 144 -7.98 -9.10 3.51
N PHE A 145 -8.03 -7.83 3.88
CA PHE A 145 -8.96 -6.85 3.30
C PHE A 145 -8.71 -6.63 1.80
N ILE A 146 -7.45 -6.46 1.39
CA ILE A 146 -7.08 -6.31 -0.03
C ILE A 146 -7.47 -7.56 -0.85
N ALA A 147 -7.20 -8.76 -0.29
CA ALA A 147 -7.62 -10.01 -0.94
C ALA A 147 -9.15 -10.09 -1.10
N PHE A 148 -9.90 -9.69 -0.07
CA PHE A 148 -11.37 -9.64 -0.12
C PHE A 148 -11.87 -8.68 -1.20
N ILE A 149 -11.28 -7.47 -1.32
CA ILE A 149 -11.59 -6.53 -2.41
C ILE A 149 -11.35 -7.17 -3.77
N GLY A 150 -10.21 -7.84 -3.96
CA GLY A 150 -9.89 -8.53 -5.20
C GLY A 150 -10.96 -9.56 -5.58
N LEU A 151 -11.33 -10.42 -4.65
CA LEU A 151 -12.35 -11.45 -4.86
C LEU A 151 -13.73 -10.84 -5.18
N LYS A 152 -14.10 -9.73 -4.53
CA LYS A 152 -15.35 -8.99 -4.81
C LYS A 152 -15.32 -8.37 -6.21
N ASN A 153 -14.24 -7.73 -6.60
CA ASN A 153 -14.12 -7.05 -7.90
C ASN A 153 -14.21 -8.02 -9.09
N ALA A 154 -13.77 -9.27 -8.91
CA ALA A 154 -13.95 -10.31 -9.90
C ALA A 154 -15.37 -10.93 -9.88
N GLY A 155 -16.17 -10.66 -8.86
CA GLY A 155 -17.47 -11.32 -8.68
C GLY A 155 -17.36 -12.77 -8.18
N ILE A 156 -16.22 -13.16 -7.61
CA ILE A 156 -16.01 -14.45 -6.92
C ILE A 156 -16.77 -14.46 -5.60
N ILE A 157 -16.71 -13.33 -4.86
CA ILE A 157 -17.55 -13.05 -3.70
C ILE A 157 -18.55 -11.98 -4.10
N VAL A 158 -19.82 -12.20 -3.78
CA VAL A 158 -20.93 -11.28 -4.08
C VAL A 158 -21.77 -11.04 -2.84
N GLU A 159 -22.54 -9.96 -2.85
CA GLU A 159 -23.49 -9.62 -1.80
C GLU A 159 -24.62 -10.66 -1.72
N ASN A 160 -25.06 -10.94 -0.51
CA ASN A 160 -26.20 -11.80 -0.21
C ASN A 160 -26.96 -11.24 0.99
N SER A 161 -28.26 -11.04 0.86
CA SER A 161 -29.11 -10.44 1.89
C SER A 161 -29.24 -11.27 3.16
N ALA A 162 -29.05 -12.61 3.09
CA ALA A 162 -29.16 -13.50 4.25
C ALA A 162 -27.84 -13.71 5.00
N THR A 163 -26.70 -13.73 4.26
CA THR A 163 -25.39 -14.08 4.79
C THR A 163 -24.34 -12.97 4.63
N PHE A 164 -24.78 -11.79 4.16
CA PHE A 164 -23.98 -10.62 3.76
C PHE A 164 -23.10 -10.90 2.54
N VAL A 165 -22.42 -12.04 2.47
CA VAL A 165 -21.57 -12.45 1.35
C VAL A 165 -21.79 -13.92 1.01
N THR A 166 -21.66 -14.25 -0.27
CA THR A 166 -21.71 -15.62 -0.79
C THR A 166 -20.81 -15.78 -2.00
N ILE A 167 -20.60 -17.01 -2.45
CA ILE A 167 -19.88 -17.30 -3.69
C ILE A 167 -20.78 -16.92 -4.89
N GLY A 168 -20.21 -16.14 -5.82
CA GLY A 168 -20.84 -15.76 -7.06
C GLY A 168 -20.88 -16.90 -8.10
N LYS A 169 -21.38 -16.59 -9.31
CA LYS A 169 -21.41 -17.56 -10.39
C LYS A 169 -20.02 -17.75 -10.99
N LEU A 170 -19.34 -18.86 -10.66
CA LEU A 170 -17.94 -19.11 -11.03
C LEU A 170 -17.75 -19.64 -12.46
N THR A 171 -18.82 -20.06 -13.13
CA THR A 171 -18.75 -20.78 -14.42
C THR A 171 -18.62 -19.90 -15.65
N GLY A 172 -18.44 -18.59 -15.50
CA GLY A 172 -18.29 -17.67 -16.62
C GLY A 172 -17.97 -16.25 -16.21
N GLY A 173 -17.72 -15.40 -17.22
CA GLY A 173 -17.48 -13.98 -17.03
C GLY A 173 -16.22 -13.65 -16.20
N SER A 174 -16.28 -12.54 -15.49
CA SER A 174 -15.18 -11.99 -14.70
C SER A 174 -14.72 -12.92 -13.58
N ALA A 175 -15.64 -13.69 -12.96
CA ALA A 175 -15.28 -14.61 -11.88
C ALA A 175 -14.40 -15.76 -12.38
N LEU A 176 -14.76 -16.37 -13.52
CA LEU A 176 -13.94 -17.42 -14.13
C LEU A 176 -12.56 -16.88 -14.53
N LEU A 177 -12.51 -15.70 -15.17
CA LEU A 177 -11.24 -15.05 -15.52
C LEU A 177 -10.38 -14.80 -14.31
N GLY A 178 -10.95 -14.27 -13.21
CA GLY A 178 -10.25 -14.06 -11.95
C GLY A 178 -9.66 -15.34 -11.36
N ILE A 179 -10.42 -16.46 -11.37
CA ILE A 179 -9.95 -17.76 -10.88
C ILE A 179 -8.77 -18.27 -11.73
N ILE A 180 -8.90 -18.24 -13.05
CA ILE A 180 -7.82 -18.64 -13.97
C ILE A 180 -6.58 -17.79 -13.69
N GLY A 181 -6.75 -16.49 -13.51
CA GLY A 181 -5.67 -15.57 -13.19
C GLY A 181 -5.00 -15.87 -11.85
N ILE A 182 -5.77 -16.19 -10.79
CA ILE A 182 -5.22 -16.57 -9.48
C ILE A 182 -4.35 -17.83 -9.64
N ILE A 183 -4.81 -18.84 -10.34
CA ILE A 183 -4.05 -20.08 -10.57
C ILE A 183 -2.78 -19.80 -11.38
N LEU A 184 -2.90 -19.06 -12.50
CA LEU A 184 -1.78 -18.68 -13.35
C LEU A 184 -0.69 -17.93 -12.55
N THR A 185 -1.10 -16.87 -11.84
CA THR A 185 -0.16 -16.03 -11.07
C THR A 185 0.45 -16.82 -9.91
N SER A 186 -0.32 -17.68 -9.24
CA SER A 186 0.20 -18.55 -8.18
C SER A 186 1.29 -19.49 -8.69
N VAL A 187 1.09 -20.10 -9.85
CA VAL A 187 2.13 -20.97 -10.48
C VAL A 187 3.39 -20.18 -10.79
N LEU A 188 3.27 -18.95 -11.31
CA LEU A 188 4.42 -18.07 -11.59
C LEU A 188 5.17 -17.70 -10.32
N VAL A 189 4.45 -17.39 -9.22
CA VAL A 189 5.04 -17.07 -7.91
C VAL A 189 5.76 -18.30 -7.33
N ILE A 190 5.14 -19.48 -7.35
CA ILE A 190 5.73 -20.74 -6.87
C ILE A 190 7.03 -21.06 -7.64
N LYS A 191 7.02 -20.84 -8.96
CA LYS A 191 8.20 -21.02 -9.81
C LYS A 191 9.22 -19.88 -9.67
N LYS A 192 8.97 -18.89 -8.82
CA LYS A 192 9.86 -17.74 -8.58
C LYS A 192 10.20 -16.96 -9.85
N VAL A 193 9.26 -16.85 -10.79
CA VAL A 193 9.46 -16.09 -12.03
C VAL A 193 9.60 -14.62 -11.70
N PRO A 194 10.67 -13.93 -12.13
CA PRO A 194 10.78 -12.48 -11.92
C PRO A 194 9.62 -11.73 -12.57
N GLY A 195 8.99 -10.78 -11.84
CA GLY A 195 7.82 -10.06 -12.34
C GLY A 195 6.53 -10.90 -12.42
N SER A 196 6.44 -12.03 -11.68
CA SER A 196 5.30 -12.95 -11.67
C SER A 196 3.94 -12.25 -11.54
N LEU A 197 3.85 -11.18 -10.74
CA LEU A 197 2.61 -10.42 -10.54
C LEU A 197 2.22 -9.67 -11.82
N LEU A 198 3.16 -8.97 -12.45
CA LEU A 198 2.90 -8.26 -13.71
C LEU A 198 2.57 -9.24 -14.85
N ILE A 199 3.36 -10.32 -14.99
CA ILE A 199 3.13 -11.36 -15.99
C ILE A 199 1.77 -12.01 -15.76
N GLY A 200 1.40 -12.24 -14.51
CA GLY A 200 0.10 -12.80 -14.12
C GLY A 200 -1.07 -11.91 -14.54
N ILE A 201 -1.00 -10.59 -14.29
CA ILE A 201 -2.00 -9.64 -14.75
C ILE A 201 -2.12 -9.63 -16.27
N LEU A 202 -0.99 -9.45 -16.97
CA LEU A 202 -0.96 -9.39 -18.43
C LEU A 202 -1.46 -10.69 -19.07
N GLY A 203 -1.02 -11.83 -18.55
CA GLY A 203 -1.49 -13.15 -18.99
C GLY A 203 -3.00 -13.34 -18.76
N THR A 204 -3.51 -12.91 -17.61
CA THR A 204 -4.96 -12.96 -17.32
C THR A 204 -5.74 -12.03 -18.24
N ALA A 205 -5.24 -10.81 -18.47
CA ALA A 205 -5.86 -9.86 -19.40
C ALA A 205 -5.89 -10.43 -20.85
N LEU A 206 -4.82 -11.07 -21.30
CA LEU A 206 -4.75 -11.74 -22.61
C LEU A 206 -5.80 -12.86 -22.72
N ILE A 207 -5.96 -13.68 -21.68
CA ILE A 207 -7.01 -14.71 -21.64
C ILE A 207 -8.41 -14.08 -21.66
N GLY A 208 -8.56 -12.89 -21.10
CA GLY A 208 -9.80 -12.12 -21.11
C GLY A 208 -10.22 -11.62 -22.49
N ILE A 209 -9.33 -11.54 -23.49
CA ILE A 209 -9.65 -11.08 -24.85
C ILE A 209 -10.65 -12.02 -25.53
N PRO A 210 -10.38 -13.34 -25.69
CA PRO A 210 -11.33 -14.27 -26.29
C PRO A 210 -12.62 -14.45 -25.46
N MET A 211 -12.59 -14.10 -24.16
CA MET A 211 -13.77 -14.11 -23.31
C MET A 211 -14.62 -12.84 -23.45
N GLY A 212 -14.21 -11.86 -24.25
CA GLY A 212 -14.90 -10.58 -24.44
C GLY A 212 -14.90 -9.66 -23.22
N ILE A 213 -13.98 -9.89 -22.27
CA ILE A 213 -13.88 -9.12 -21.02
C ILE A 213 -12.80 -8.04 -21.14
N THR A 214 -11.72 -8.32 -21.87
CA THR A 214 -10.62 -7.38 -22.09
C THR A 214 -10.77 -6.71 -23.44
N ASN A 215 -10.86 -5.37 -23.44
CA ASN A 215 -10.85 -4.55 -24.64
C ASN A 215 -9.47 -3.90 -24.79
N PHE A 216 -8.74 -4.31 -25.81
CA PHE A 216 -7.38 -3.84 -26.06
C PHE A 216 -7.39 -2.62 -26.96
N ASN A 217 -6.85 -1.46 -26.47
CA ASN A 217 -6.92 -0.17 -27.14
C ASN A 217 -5.56 0.32 -27.67
N GLY A 218 -4.61 -0.56 -27.88
CA GLY A 218 -3.28 -0.19 -28.39
C GLY A 218 -2.14 -0.50 -27.45
N ILE A 219 -0.90 -0.27 -27.88
CA ILE A 219 0.32 -0.61 -27.14
C ILE A 219 0.98 0.64 -26.56
N ILE A 220 1.16 1.67 -27.38
CA ILE A 220 1.89 2.89 -27.04
C ILE A 220 1.04 4.09 -27.39
N ASP A 221 0.97 5.05 -26.47
CA ASP A 221 0.33 6.34 -26.66
C ASP A 221 1.00 7.39 -25.76
N THR A 222 0.63 8.65 -25.96
CA THR A 222 1.01 9.73 -25.05
C THR A 222 0.37 9.53 -23.68
N PRO A 223 1.09 9.80 -22.57
CA PRO A 223 0.51 9.67 -21.23
C PRO A 223 -0.76 10.53 -21.09
N PRO A 224 -1.84 9.99 -20.54
CA PRO A 224 -3.05 10.76 -20.25
C PRO A 224 -2.77 11.99 -19.39
N SER A 225 -3.52 13.08 -19.61
CA SER A 225 -3.36 14.31 -18.83
C SER A 225 -3.76 14.12 -17.38
N ILE A 226 -2.96 14.63 -16.43
CA ILE A 226 -3.30 14.68 -15.00
C ILE A 226 -4.13 15.91 -14.61
N ALA A 227 -4.36 16.85 -15.53
CA ALA A 227 -5.05 18.12 -15.23
C ALA A 227 -6.39 17.97 -14.48
N PRO A 228 -7.21 16.92 -14.75
CA PRO A 228 -8.47 16.72 -14.03
C PRO A 228 -8.30 16.49 -12.52
N ILE A 229 -7.15 15.93 -12.07
CA ILE A 229 -6.92 15.54 -10.67
C ILE A 229 -5.76 16.28 -10.01
N PHE A 230 -4.98 17.05 -10.77
CA PHE A 230 -3.79 17.75 -10.28
C PHE A 230 -4.17 18.89 -9.31
N CYS A 231 -3.61 18.84 -8.09
CA CYS A 231 -3.83 19.82 -7.01
C CYS A 231 -5.31 20.11 -6.72
N LYS A 232 -6.20 19.11 -6.90
CA LYS A 232 -7.64 19.28 -6.61
C LYS A 232 -7.90 18.98 -5.13
N PHE A 233 -7.70 20.00 -4.30
CA PHE A 233 -7.91 19.92 -2.86
C PHE A 233 -9.22 20.57 -2.44
N GLU A 234 -9.82 20.09 -1.37
CA GLU A 234 -11.01 20.63 -0.74
C GLU A 234 -10.70 21.08 0.70
N PHE A 235 -10.65 22.38 0.93
CA PHE A 235 -10.23 22.95 2.22
C PHE A 235 -11.40 23.31 3.17
N HIS A 236 -12.66 23.20 2.72
CA HIS A 236 -13.83 23.63 3.51
C HIS A 236 -14.04 22.79 4.79
N HIS A 237 -13.58 21.55 4.82
CA HIS A 237 -13.77 20.61 5.92
C HIS A 237 -12.52 20.33 6.75
N ILE A 238 -11.45 21.18 6.66
CA ILE A 238 -10.17 20.93 7.35
C ILE A 238 -10.32 20.83 8.88
N PHE A 239 -11.18 21.64 9.47
CA PHE A 239 -11.35 21.70 10.92
C PHE A 239 -12.49 20.82 11.43
N THR A 240 -12.93 19.84 10.67
CA THR A 240 -13.94 18.87 11.11
C THR A 240 -13.29 17.71 11.87
N ILE A 241 -14.07 17.09 12.76
CA ILE A 241 -13.65 15.88 13.48
C ILE A 241 -13.34 14.75 12.47
N ASP A 242 -14.13 14.65 11.41
CA ASP A 242 -13.94 13.63 10.37
C ASP A 242 -12.61 13.79 9.63
N MET A 243 -12.22 15.03 9.29
CA MET A 243 -10.90 15.29 8.71
C MET A 243 -9.78 14.85 9.66
N LEU A 244 -9.91 15.16 10.95
CA LEU A 244 -8.94 14.74 11.95
C LEU A 244 -8.82 13.20 12.00
N ILE A 245 -9.96 12.49 11.99
CA ILE A 245 -10.01 11.02 12.03
C ILE A 245 -9.39 10.42 10.77
N VAL A 246 -9.75 10.95 9.60
CA VAL A 246 -9.25 10.45 8.31
C VAL A 246 -7.74 10.68 8.19
N VAL A 247 -7.25 11.89 8.51
CA VAL A 247 -5.82 12.21 8.53
C VAL A 247 -5.07 11.29 9.50
N PHE A 248 -5.59 11.14 10.71
CA PHE A 248 -4.98 10.26 11.72
C PHE A 248 -4.93 8.81 11.25
N THR A 249 -5.99 8.34 10.59
CA THR A 249 -6.05 6.95 10.09
C THR A 249 -5.05 6.74 8.93
N PHE A 250 -4.96 7.67 7.97
CA PHE A 250 -3.95 7.63 6.92
C PHE A 250 -2.55 7.59 7.51
N LEU A 251 -2.25 8.53 8.41
CA LEU A 251 -0.97 8.63 9.11
C LEU A 251 -0.61 7.33 9.84
N PHE A 252 -1.59 6.70 10.47
CA PHE A 252 -1.38 5.48 11.23
C PHE A 252 -1.10 4.29 10.30
N ILE A 253 -1.90 4.11 9.25
CA ILE A 253 -1.72 3.03 8.27
C ILE A 253 -0.36 3.18 7.59
N ASP A 254 -0.03 4.37 7.06
CA ASP A 254 1.22 4.62 6.36
C ASP A 254 2.45 4.45 7.28
N MET A 255 2.35 4.92 8.51
CA MET A 255 3.42 4.77 9.49
C MET A 255 3.80 3.30 9.70
N PHE A 256 2.81 2.39 9.80
CA PHE A 256 3.08 0.97 10.01
C PHE A 256 3.51 0.27 8.73
N ASP A 257 2.90 0.61 7.61
CA ASP A 257 3.26 0.06 6.31
C ASP A 257 4.72 0.40 5.96
N THR A 258 5.08 1.68 6.02
CA THR A 258 6.44 2.16 5.77
C THR A 258 7.47 1.60 6.74
N MET A 259 7.16 1.56 8.05
CA MET A 259 8.09 1.00 9.04
C MET A 259 8.30 -0.48 8.83
N GLY A 260 7.22 -1.25 8.66
CA GLY A 260 7.29 -2.68 8.41
C GLY A 260 8.09 -3.01 7.16
N THR A 261 7.82 -2.29 6.07
CA THR A 261 8.49 -2.44 4.79
C THR A 261 9.96 -2.07 4.87
N LEU A 262 10.30 -0.88 5.39
CA LEU A 262 11.68 -0.42 5.46
C LEU A 262 12.54 -1.31 6.37
N VAL A 263 12.03 -1.70 7.54
CA VAL A 263 12.75 -2.62 8.43
C VAL A 263 12.93 -3.98 7.77
N GLY A 264 11.88 -4.53 7.17
CA GLY A 264 11.93 -5.83 6.48
C GLY A 264 12.91 -5.85 5.32
N VAL A 265 12.87 -4.84 4.44
CA VAL A 265 13.75 -4.75 3.27
C VAL A 265 15.19 -4.44 3.69
N CYS A 266 15.41 -3.53 4.66
CA CYS A 266 16.75 -3.24 5.19
C CYS A 266 17.39 -4.45 5.85
N THR A 267 16.61 -5.28 6.55
CA THR A 267 17.10 -6.54 7.15
C THR A 267 17.55 -7.51 6.06
N LYS A 268 16.73 -7.73 5.02
CA LYS A 268 17.09 -8.55 3.85
C LYS A 268 18.29 -7.98 3.10
N ALA A 269 18.44 -6.66 3.05
CA ALA A 269 19.58 -5.98 2.44
C ALA A 269 20.89 -6.12 3.23
N GLY A 270 20.84 -6.66 4.46
CA GLY A 270 21.99 -6.66 5.37
C GLY A 270 22.42 -5.25 5.79
N MET A 271 21.50 -4.27 5.79
CA MET A 271 21.76 -2.88 6.16
C MET A 271 21.57 -2.62 7.66
N MET A 272 21.01 -3.58 8.39
CA MET A 272 20.85 -3.50 9.84
C MET A 272 22.19 -3.71 10.53
N GLN A 273 22.56 -2.81 11.43
CA GLN A 273 23.74 -2.93 12.29
C GLN A 273 23.49 -3.91 13.43
N LYS A 274 24.54 -4.36 14.09
CA LYS A 274 24.47 -5.32 15.22
C LYS A 274 23.65 -4.80 16.41
N ASP A 275 23.51 -3.48 16.53
CA ASP A 275 22.69 -2.79 17.55
C ASP A 275 21.22 -2.61 17.14
N GLY A 276 20.79 -3.20 15.99
CA GLY A 276 19.45 -3.07 15.45
C GLY A 276 19.16 -1.77 14.70
N ARG A 277 20.12 -0.85 14.61
CA ARG A 277 19.96 0.43 13.89
C ARG A 277 20.14 0.26 12.39
N ILE A 278 19.36 1.04 11.64
CA ILE A 278 19.45 1.11 10.17
C ILE A 278 20.00 2.49 9.80
N PRO A 279 21.25 2.58 9.28
CA PRO A 279 21.84 3.86 8.89
C PRO A 279 21.02 4.56 7.81
N GLY A 280 20.71 5.84 8.03
CA GLY A 280 19.96 6.65 7.08
C GLY A 280 18.45 6.39 7.03
N LEU A 281 17.88 5.65 7.99
CA LEU A 281 16.43 5.38 8.07
C LEU A 281 15.61 6.68 8.12
N ASN A 282 16.04 7.69 8.88
CA ASN A 282 15.35 8.99 8.94
C ASN A 282 15.31 9.71 7.58
N LYS A 283 16.33 9.51 6.72
CA LYS A 283 16.30 10.06 5.37
C LYS A 283 15.31 9.31 4.48
N ALA A 284 15.19 7.99 4.65
CA ALA A 284 14.19 7.20 3.95
C ALA A 284 12.77 7.61 4.38
N PHE A 285 12.53 7.83 5.67
CA PHE A 285 11.25 8.35 6.17
C PHE A 285 10.92 9.76 5.66
N MET A 286 11.93 10.63 5.56
CA MET A 286 11.73 11.96 4.97
C MET A 286 11.42 11.88 3.48
N ALA A 287 12.08 10.99 2.74
CA ALA A 287 11.80 10.75 1.34
C ALA A 287 10.36 10.26 1.12
N ASP A 288 9.90 9.35 1.96
CA ASP A 288 8.54 8.82 1.98
C ASP A 288 7.49 9.92 2.28
N ALA A 289 7.71 10.74 3.31
CA ALA A 289 6.83 11.86 3.65
C ALA A 289 6.72 12.90 2.51
N ILE A 290 7.84 13.25 1.86
CA ILE A 290 7.83 14.17 0.72
C ILE A 290 7.15 13.51 -0.49
N ALA A 291 7.34 12.20 -0.69
CA ALA A 291 6.66 11.45 -1.75
C ALA A 291 5.14 11.44 -1.55
N THR A 292 4.66 11.29 -0.31
CA THR A 292 3.23 11.38 0.04
C THR A 292 2.66 12.76 -0.31
N MET A 293 3.32 13.85 0.09
CA MET A 293 2.88 15.22 -0.25
C MET A 293 2.84 15.46 -1.76
N THR A 294 3.90 15.06 -2.46
CA THR A 294 3.98 15.22 -3.92
C THR A 294 2.97 14.33 -4.64
N GLY A 295 2.73 13.11 -4.13
CA GLY A 295 1.70 12.21 -4.62
C GLY A 295 0.30 12.81 -4.50
N ALA A 296 -0.04 13.40 -3.35
CA ALA A 296 -1.31 14.10 -3.15
C ALA A 296 -1.49 15.28 -4.14
N CYS A 297 -0.44 16.07 -4.40
CA CYS A 297 -0.48 17.13 -5.41
C CYS A 297 -0.71 16.58 -6.82
N LEU A 298 -0.13 15.43 -7.15
CA LEU A 298 -0.33 14.77 -8.44
C LEU A 298 -1.72 14.11 -8.57
N GLY A 299 -2.51 14.05 -7.49
CA GLY A 299 -3.81 13.38 -7.45
C GLY A 299 -3.73 11.87 -7.17
N ALA A 300 -2.57 11.39 -6.66
CA ALA A 300 -2.39 10.02 -6.18
C ALA A 300 -2.67 9.95 -4.66
N SER A 301 -2.95 8.76 -4.16
CA SER A 301 -3.01 8.52 -2.71
C SER A 301 -1.61 8.53 -2.08
N THR A 302 -1.54 8.27 -0.77
CA THR A 302 -0.30 8.18 0.00
C THR A 302 0.73 7.32 -0.72
N THR A 303 1.91 7.91 -1.02
CA THR A 303 3.01 7.26 -1.74
C THR A 303 4.02 6.75 -0.73
N THR A 304 4.20 5.44 -0.66
CA THR A 304 4.98 4.76 0.38
C THR A 304 6.01 3.80 -0.21
N THR A 305 6.94 3.34 0.62
CA THR A 305 7.99 2.39 0.24
C THR A 305 7.40 0.99 0.02
N TYR A 306 7.73 0.36 -1.11
CA TYR A 306 7.22 -0.95 -1.52
C TYR A 306 8.08 -2.11 -1.02
N VAL A 307 7.43 -3.13 -0.44
CA VAL A 307 8.07 -4.37 0.03
C VAL A 307 8.69 -5.16 -1.11
N GLU A 308 8.21 -5.02 -2.32
CA GLU A 308 8.73 -5.60 -3.56
C GLU A 308 10.17 -5.16 -3.86
N SER A 309 10.62 -4.04 -3.28
CA SER A 309 12.02 -3.61 -3.29
C SER A 309 12.97 -4.69 -2.76
N ALA A 310 12.46 -5.61 -1.92
CA ALA A 310 13.21 -6.78 -1.46
C ALA A 310 13.71 -7.68 -2.60
N SER A 311 13.02 -7.69 -3.75
CA SER A 311 13.41 -8.49 -4.92
C SER A 311 14.68 -7.95 -5.56
N GLY A 312 14.78 -6.62 -5.78
CA GLY A 312 15.99 -5.99 -6.28
C GLY A 312 17.14 -6.07 -5.29
N VAL A 313 16.84 -5.90 -4.01
CA VAL A 313 17.83 -6.07 -2.93
C VAL A 313 18.38 -7.49 -2.90
N ALA A 314 17.54 -8.52 -3.09
CA ALA A 314 17.97 -9.92 -3.20
C ALA A 314 18.89 -10.17 -4.40
N GLN A 315 18.74 -9.38 -5.49
CA GLN A 315 19.64 -9.42 -6.64
C GLN A 315 20.95 -8.63 -6.46
N GLY A 316 21.13 -7.97 -5.34
CA GLY A 316 22.36 -7.26 -5.01
C GLY A 316 22.25 -5.74 -5.09
N GLY A 317 21.06 -5.17 -5.29
CA GLY A 317 20.82 -3.72 -5.19
C GLY A 317 21.10 -3.20 -3.77
N ARG A 318 21.91 -2.15 -3.65
CA ARG A 318 22.35 -1.62 -2.34
C ARG A 318 22.33 -0.10 -2.27
N THR A 319 22.24 0.57 -3.39
CA THR A 319 22.43 2.03 -3.49
C THR A 319 21.23 2.72 -4.15
N GLY A 320 21.22 4.06 -4.11
CA GLY A 320 20.23 4.86 -4.82
C GLY A 320 20.21 4.63 -6.34
N LEU A 321 21.26 4.03 -6.92
CA LEU A 321 21.28 3.72 -8.35
C LEU A 321 20.24 2.66 -8.73
N THR A 322 19.98 1.69 -7.84
CA THR A 322 18.88 0.73 -8.00
C THR A 322 17.53 1.44 -8.07
N ALA A 323 17.25 2.33 -7.11
CA ALA A 323 16.01 3.10 -7.11
C ALA A 323 15.89 4.02 -8.33
N PHE A 324 17.00 4.65 -8.75
CA PHE A 324 17.03 5.45 -9.97
C PHE A 324 16.65 4.63 -11.22
N ALA A 325 17.22 3.42 -11.37
CA ALA A 325 16.88 2.53 -12.47
C ALA A 325 15.38 2.13 -12.42
N THR A 326 14.84 1.87 -11.23
CA THR A 326 13.41 1.61 -11.03
C THR A 326 12.55 2.80 -11.51
N ALA A 327 12.91 4.03 -11.12
CA ALA A 327 12.21 5.23 -11.54
C ALA A 327 12.24 5.42 -13.07
N MET A 328 13.38 5.15 -13.71
CA MET A 328 13.49 5.23 -15.18
C MET A 328 12.61 4.20 -15.89
N CYS A 329 12.44 3.01 -15.32
CA CYS A 329 11.49 2.02 -15.84
C CYS A 329 10.04 2.53 -15.75
N PHE A 330 9.65 3.24 -14.67
CA PHE A 330 8.34 3.88 -14.58
C PHE A 330 8.15 5.01 -15.60
N VAL A 331 9.21 5.78 -15.93
CA VAL A 331 9.16 6.78 -17.02
C VAL A 331 8.84 6.11 -18.36
N ILE A 332 9.48 4.98 -18.63
CA ILE A 332 9.19 4.19 -19.85
C ILE A 332 7.75 3.69 -19.82
N ALA A 333 7.28 3.17 -18.67
CA ALA A 333 5.95 2.61 -18.52
C ALA A 333 4.82 3.64 -18.75
N LEU A 334 5.07 4.94 -18.58
CA LEU A 334 4.09 6.00 -18.89
C LEU A 334 3.56 5.93 -20.34
N PHE A 335 4.42 5.56 -21.28
CA PHE A 335 4.04 5.46 -22.70
C PHE A 335 3.24 4.20 -23.03
N PHE A 336 3.18 3.23 -22.10
CA PHE A 336 2.39 2.00 -22.23
C PHE A 336 1.02 2.10 -21.55
N ALA A 337 0.51 3.30 -21.35
CA ALA A 337 -0.79 3.57 -20.76
C ALA A 337 -1.93 2.71 -21.36
N PRO A 338 -2.05 2.56 -22.72
CA PRO A 338 -3.12 1.77 -23.31
C PRO A 338 -3.14 0.31 -22.83
N ILE A 339 -1.97 -0.30 -22.63
CA ILE A 339 -1.87 -1.68 -22.10
C ILE A 339 -2.44 -1.76 -20.70
N PHE A 340 -1.98 -0.90 -19.79
CA PHE A 340 -2.37 -0.94 -18.38
C PHE A 340 -3.85 -0.58 -18.18
N LEU A 341 -4.36 0.38 -18.94
CA LEU A 341 -5.75 0.82 -18.88
C LEU A 341 -6.73 -0.17 -19.56
N SER A 342 -6.24 -1.04 -20.41
CA SER A 342 -7.04 -2.13 -21.01
C SER A 342 -7.26 -3.31 -20.05
N ILE A 343 -6.57 -3.34 -18.90
CA ILE A 343 -6.62 -4.45 -17.95
C ILE A 343 -7.92 -4.38 -17.16
N PRO A 344 -8.83 -5.38 -17.28
CA PRO A 344 -10.09 -5.39 -16.53
C PRO A 344 -9.85 -5.68 -15.04
N ALA A 345 -10.77 -5.24 -14.18
CA ALA A 345 -10.68 -5.44 -12.73
C ALA A 345 -10.53 -6.93 -12.35
N ALA A 346 -11.14 -7.84 -13.11
CA ALA A 346 -10.97 -9.28 -12.90
C ALA A 346 -9.53 -9.76 -13.10
N ALA A 347 -8.76 -9.12 -13.98
CA ALA A 347 -7.35 -9.46 -14.20
C ALA A 347 -6.41 -8.88 -13.13
N THR A 348 -6.83 -7.90 -12.34
CA THR A 348 -6.07 -7.40 -11.19
C THR A 348 -6.29 -8.25 -9.92
N THR A 349 -7.37 -9.00 -9.85
CA THR A 349 -7.74 -9.87 -8.71
C THR A 349 -6.62 -10.81 -8.26
N PRO A 350 -5.92 -11.52 -9.16
CA PRO A 350 -4.82 -12.41 -8.78
C PRO A 350 -3.76 -11.72 -7.93
N VAL A 351 -3.39 -10.51 -8.30
CA VAL A 351 -2.37 -9.73 -7.59
C VAL A 351 -2.89 -9.28 -6.24
N LEU A 352 -4.12 -8.77 -6.15
CA LEU A 352 -4.72 -8.37 -4.88
C LEU A 352 -4.76 -9.54 -3.88
N VAL A 353 -5.09 -10.75 -4.34
CA VAL A 353 -5.11 -11.95 -3.49
C VAL A 353 -3.70 -12.35 -3.05
N ILE A 354 -2.73 -12.35 -3.96
CA ILE A 354 -1.35 -12.79 -3.64
C ILE A 354 -0.61 -11.75 -2.80
N VAL A 355 -0.76 -10.46 -3.09
CA VAL A 355 -0.21 -9.39 -2.23
C VAL A 355 -0.86 -9.43 -0.86
N GLY A 356 -2.17 -9.68 -0.79
CA GLY A 356 -2.87 -9.93 0.48
C GLY A 356 -2.22 -11.05 1.28
N LEU A 357 -1.87 -12.17 0.63
CA LEU A 357 -1.13 -13.28 1.26
C LEU A 357 0.27 -12.86 1.75
N PHE A 358 1.00 -12.04 0.98
CA PHE A 358 2.31 -11.55 1.41
C PHE A 358 2.21 -10.66 2.65
N MET A 359 1.20 -9.80 2.72
CA MET A 359 0.92 -8.95 3.87
C MET A 359 0.38 -9.74 5.08
N LEU A 360 -0.25 -10.89 4.86
CA LEU A 360 -0.71 -11.79 5.93
C LEU A 360 0.46 -12.53 6.61
N SER A 361 1.62 -12.64 5.96
CA SER A 361 2.75 -13.45 6.44
C SER A 361 3.23 -13.16 7.87
N PRO A 362 3.17 -11.92 8.43
CA PRO A 362 3.57 -11.64 9.82
C PRO A 362 2.68 -12.31 10.89
N ILE A 363 1.54 -12.88 10.52
CA ILE A 363 0.64 -13.58 11.48
C ILE A 363 1.36 -14.75 12.16
N LYS A 364 2.30 -15.40 11.47
CA LYS A 364 3.11 -16.51 12.03
C LYS A 364 3.98 -16.10 13.22
N ASP A 365 4.27 -14.79 13.36
CA ASP A 365 5.08 -14.26 14.44
C ASP A 365 4.23 -13.75 15.61
N ILE A 366 2.90 -13.92 15.56
CA ILE A 366 1.96 -13.63 16.64
C ILE A 366 1.90 -14.86 17.55
N ASP A 367 2.16 -14.65 18.84
CA ASP A 367 1.98 -15.68 19.85
C ASP A 367 0.48 -15.88 20.11
N LEU A 368 -0.08 -16.96 19.55
CA LEU A 368 -1.50 -17.28 19.64
C LEU A 368 -1.87 -17.89 21.00
N ASP A 369 -0.91 -18.39 21.78
CA ASP A 369 -1.14 -18.99 23.11
C ASP A 369 -1.32 -17.89 24.16
N ASN A 370 -0.82 -16.69 23.94
CA ASN A 370 -1.04 -15.55 24.81
C ASN A 370 -2.34 -14.81 24.44
N PHE A 371 -3.46 -15.20 25.05
CA PHE A 371 -4.78 -14.66 24.74
C PHE A 371 -4.92 -13.16 24.98
N ALA A 372 -4.17 -12.55 25.88
CA ALA A 372 -4.18 -11.10 26.08
C ALA A 372 -3.63 -10.31 24.90
N GLU A 373 -2.83 -10.96 24.05
CA GLU A 373 -2.24 -10.43 22.82
C GLU A 373 -2.99 -10.92 21.57
N SER A 374 -3.32 -12.23 21.52
CA SER A 374 -3.87 -12.86 20.32
C SER A 374 -5.34 -12.49 20.05
N ILE A 375 -6.17 -12.31 21.10
CA ILE A 375 -7.57 -11.90 20.92
C ILE A 375 -7.67 -10.50 20.27
N PRO A 376 -7.00 -9.46 20.76
CA PRO A 376 -7.00 -8.16 20.09
C PRO A 376 -6.44 -8.22 18.67
N ALA A 377 -5.39 -9.03 18.45
CA ALA A 377 -4.83 -9.24 17.12
C ALA A 377 -5.84 -9.88 16.17
N PHE A 378 -6.54 -10.91 16.62
CA PHE A 378 -7.59 -11.56 15.83
C PHE A 378 -8.73 -10.61 15.50
N ILE A 379 -9.20 -9.82 16.49
CA ILE A 379 -10.25 -8.81 16.29
C ILE A 379 -9.78 -7.79 15.22
N THR A 380 -8.54 -7.30 15.30
CA THR A 380 -7.97 -6.38 14.31
C THR A 380 -8.05 -6.97 12.90
N ILE A 381 -7.60 -8.22 12.75
CA ILE A 381 -7.50 -8.88 11.44
C ILE A 381 -8.89 -9.12 10.83
N ILE A 382 -9.83 -9.64 11.61
CA ILE A 382 -11.13 -10.06 11.08
C ILE A 382 -12.08 -8.88 10.85
N MET A 383 -11.99 -7.83 11.66
CA MET A 383 -12.88 -6.67 11.52
C MET A 383 -12.64 -5.91 10.22
N MET A 384 -11.41 -5.82 9.72
CA MET A 384 -11.10 -5.09 8.49
C MET A 384 -11.91 -5.56 7.26
N PRO A 385 -11.90 -6.84 6.87
CA PRO A 385 -12.71 -7.31 5.76
C PRO A 385 -14.22 -7.34 6.08
N LEU A 386 -14.63 -7.65 7.33
CA LEU A 386 -16.04 -7.76 7.69
C LEU A 386 -16.76 -6.42 7.76
N THR A 387 -16.09 -5.35 8.21
CA THR A 387 -16.65 -3.98 8.22
C THR A 387 -16.37 -3.22 6.92
N TYR A 388 -15.59 -3.83 6.02
CA TYR A 388 -15.09 -3.15 4.81
C TYR A 388 -14.29 -1.87 5.13
N SER A 389 -13.60 -1.86 6.29
CA SER A 389 -12.91 -0.69 6.84
C SER A 389 -11.63 -1.07 7.59
N ILE A 390 -10.49 -0.61 7.08
CA ILE A 390 -9.20 -0.75 7.77
C ILE A 390 -9.22 0.01 9.10
N SER A 391 -9.80 1.21 9.09
CA SER A 391 -9.93 2.05 10.27
C SER A 391 -10.61 1.33 11.42
N ASP A 392 -11.78 0.73 11.17
CA ASP A 392 -12.55 0.05 12.22
C ASP A 392 -11.84 -1.18 12.77
N GLY A 393 -11.11 -1.90 11.91
CA GLY A 393 -10.26 -2.99 12.38
C GLY A 393 -9.17 -2.53 13.35
N ILE A 394 -8.48 -1.42 13.04
CA ILE A 394 -7.46 -0.83 13.93
C ILE A 394 -8.10 -0.36 15.24
N LEU A 395 -9.22 0.36 15.16
CA LEU A 395 -9.92 0.88 16.33
C LEU A 395 -10.36 -0.25 17.27
N CYS A 396 -11.05 -1.25 16.73
CA CYS A 396 -11.49 -2.43 17.52
C CYS A 396 -10.31 -3.17 18.15
N GLY A 397 -9.20 -3.30 17.42
CA GLY A 397 -7.99 -3.94 17.92
C GLY A 397 -7.37 -3.20 19.10
N VAL A 398 -7.18 -1.89 18.99
CA VAL A 398 -6.59 -1.06 20.06
C VAL A 398 -7.52 -1.01 21.28
N ILE A 399 -8.82 -0.79 21.07
CA ILE A 399 -9.79 -0.76 22.17
C ILE A 399 -9.81 -2.09 22.92
N SER A 400 -9.87 -3.22 22.20
CA SER A 400 -9.87 -4.56 22.81
C SER A 400 -8.56 -4.86 23.53
N TYR A 401 -7.41 -4.45 22.97
CA TYR A 401 -6.11 -4.61 23.61
C TYR A 401 -6.02 -3.88 24.94
N VAL A 402 -6.43 -2.62 24.96
CA VAL A 402 -6.42 -1.81 26.20
C VAL A 402 -7.40 -2.37 27.20
N ALA A 403 -8.65 -2.65 26.80
CA ALA A 403 -9.69 -3.15 27.69
C ALA A 403 -9.29 -4.48 28.34
N ILE A 404 -8.84 -5.47 27.56
CA ILE A 404 -8.44 -6.78 28.07
C ILE A 404 -7.27 -6.65 29.05
N ASN A 405 -6.21 -5.89 28.70
CA ASN A 405 -5.05 -5.75 29.57
C ASN A 405 -5.33 -4.94 30.84
N VAL A 406 -6.25 -3.97 30.81
CA VAL A 406 -6.73 -3.26 32.02
C VAL A 406 -7.49 -4.22 32.94
N ILE A 407 -8.47 -4.96 32.40
CA ILE A 407 -9.29 -5.91 33.19
C ILE A 407 -8.42 -7.03 33.78
N CYS A 408 -7.42 -7.49 33.03
CA CYS A 408 -6.49 -8.53 33.50
C CYS A 408 -5.39 -8.01 34.44
N GLY A 409 -5.34 -6.70 34.73
CA GLY A 409 -4.33 -6.11 35.63
C GLY A 409 -2.93 -5.96 35.00
N ASN A 410 -2.81 -6.11 33.70
CA ASN A 410 -1.53 -6.02 32.96
C ASN A 410 -1.12 -4.57 32.66
N PHE A 411 -1.29 -3.64 33.60
CA PHE A 411 -1.06 -2.20 33.40
C PHE A 411 0.36 -1.87 32.91
N LYS A 412 1.37 -2.68 33.26
CA LYS A 412 2.77 -2.47 32.82
C LYS A 412 2.98 -2.62 31.32
N LYS A 413 2.06 -3.29 30.60
CA LYS A 413 2.10 -3.43 29.14
C LYS A 413 1.50 -2.23 28.42
N LEU A 414 0.79 -1.37 29.12
CA LEU A 414 0.07 -0.23 28.57
C LEU A 414 0.86 1.05 28.84
N ASN A 415 1.18 1.76 27.76
CA ASN A 415 1.74 3.11 27.88
C ASN A 415 0.62 4.17 27.75
N ILE A 416 0.90 5.38 28.17
CA ILE A 416 -0.05 6.50 28.16
C ILE A 416 -0.63 6.77 26.77
N THR A 417 0.16 6.56 25.73
CA THR A 417 -0.26 6.75 24.33
C THR A 417 -1.40 5.78 23.95
N LEU A 418 -1.32 4.52 24.35
CA LEU A 418 -2.38 3.54 24.10
C LEU A 418 -3.70 3.89 24.80
N TYR A 419 -3.64 4.42 26.04
CA TYR A 419 -4.83 4.89 26.72
C TYR A 419 -5.47 6.06 26.00
N ILE A 420 -4.67 7.06 25.58
CA ILE A 420 -5.16 8.21 24.84
C ILE A 420 -5.82 7.75 23.52
N LEU A 421 -5.16 6.85 22.78
CA LEU A 421 -5.71 6.30 21.54
C LEU A 421 -7.02 5.55 21.76
N ALA A 422 -7.08 4.68 22.77
CA ALA A 422 -8.30 3.92 23.06
C ALA A 422 -9.47 4.87 23.43
N VAL A 423 -9.22 5.90 24.23
CA VAL A 423 -10.24 6.90 24.58
C VAL A 423 -10.72 7.67 23.35
N LEU A 424 -9.81 8.14 22.49
CA LEU A 424 -10.15 8.82 21.23
C LEU A 424 -10.98 7.92 20.31
N PHE A 425 -10.64 6.64 20.23
CA PHE A 425 -11.34 5.66 19.40
C PHE A 425 -12.73 5.31 19.93
N VAL A 426 -12.89 5.22 21.24
CA VAL A 426 -14.21 5.04 21.87
C VAL A 426 -15.07 6.30 21.63
N MET A 427 -14.51 7.50 21.78
CA MET A 427 -15.22 8.73 21.49
C MET A 427 -15.71 8.80 20.05
N LYS A 428 -14.91 8.33 19.08
CA LYS A 428 -15.38 8.24 17.68
C LYS A 428 -16.68 7.45 17.57
N TYR A 429 -16.80 6.27 18.20
CA TYR A 429 -18.04 5.46 18.11
C TYR A 429 -19.23 6.00 18.91
N ILE A 430 -18.98 6.91 19.86
CA ILE A 430 -20.06 7.54 20.64
C ILE A 430 -20.62 8.76 19.91
N PHE A 431 -19.77 9.51 19.19
CA PHE A 431 -20.15 10.81 18.63
C PHE A 431 -20.35 10.79 17.10
N ILE A 432 -20.01 9.69 16.43
CA ILE A 432 -20.20 9.47 14.99
C ILE A 432 -21.03 8.21 14.77
#